data_2958e7a17c99d72cb16086cd21cbba9e
#
_entry.id   2958e7a17c99d72cb16086cd21cbba9e
#
_cell.length_a   1.000
_cell.length_b   1.000
_cell.length_c   1.000
_cell.angle_alpha   90.00
_cell.angle_beta   90.00
_cell.angle_gamma   90.00
#
_symmetry.space_group_name_H-M   'P 1'
#
loop_
_entity.id
_entity.type
_entity.pdbx_description
1 polymer ?
#
loop_
_entity_poly.entity_id
_entity_poly.type
_entity_poly.pdbx_seq_one_letter_code
_entity_poly.pdbx_strand_id
1 'polypeptide(L)'
;MRASLIVMMMWCAQPVAAQSLNTSEPDSPVERIEMKAIGTEQGFAHWLASFRQRATDADIPSPVLDRALGQARFNEKIVVRDRNQNEFTKTIWEYLDTAVSDDRVALGIKAMARHTPLLARIEAEYGVDRHIVAAIWGLESAYGAFRGDIPTIEALATLAYDARRAAFFEEQLIAALKIIANGDVTPEVMRGSWAGAMGHTQFMPTSWWSFAVDFTGDGKRDVWSDDPTDALASTAAYLRHWGWATGARWGLEVTLPDGFDYDQTTERIKKPVADWAALGVTPVAGGNLPDHGLASILLPGGARGAAFLIFSNFQVIEHYNTADAYVIAVGHLADRLRGGPAIAASWPRDLRALSLEERMELQDRLGRAGFDPKGVDGRIGPNTIAAVKAFQKANGLVPDGYASLEILTLLR
;
A
#
# COMPACT_ATOMS: atom_id res chain seq x y z
N MET A 1 14.96 20.43 -14.59
CA MET A 1 13.94 20.11 -13.58
C MET A 1 14.06 18.63 -13.27
N ARG A 2 14.58 18.29 -12.09
CA ARG A 2 14.75 16.88 -11.68
C ARG A 2 13.44 16.43 -11.05
N ALA A 3 12.68 15.61 -11.76
CA ALA A 3 11.49 14.95 -11.21
C ALA A 3 11.95 13.91 -10.16
N SER A 4 11.71 14.17 -8.90
CA SER A 4 11.90 13.18 -7.83
C SER A 4 10.86 12.09 -7.99
N LEU A 5 11.30 10.94 -8.46
CA LEU A 5 10.50 9.74 -8.61
C LEU A 5 10.17 9.19 -7.21
N ILE A 6 8.94 9.38 -6.76
CA ILE A 6 8.44 8.71 -5.56
C ILE A 6 7.91 7.36 -6.01
N VAL A 7 8.76 6.34 -5.95
CA VAL A 7 8.33 4.95 -6.10
C VAL A 7 7.68 4.55 -4.80
N MET A 8 6.37 4.38 -4.86
CA MET A 8 5.55 3.95 -3.74
C MET A 8 5.68 2.44 -3.55
N MET A 9 5.97 2.01 -2.35
CA MET A 9 6.12 0.60 -2.04
C MET A 9 4.85 -0.02 -1.50
N MET A 10 4.52 -1.12 -2.14
CA MET A 10 3.54 -2.08 -1.64
C MET A 10 4.02 -2.72 -0.33
N TRP A 11 3.20 -2.62 0.69
CA TRP A 11 3.33 -3.36 1.93
C TRP A 11 2.32 -4.51 1.91
N CYS A 12 2.76 -5.71 1.55
CA CYS A 12 1.96 -6.91 1.75
C CYS A 12 2.12 -7.39 3.19
N ALA A 13 1.13 -7.13 4.05
CA ALA A 13 1.00 -7.81 5.33
C ALA A 13 0.16 -9.07 5.11
N GLN A 14 0.75 -10.25 5.38
CA GLN A 14 -0.01 -11.49 5.49
C GLN A 14 -0.57 -11.63 6.90
N PRO A 15 -1.78 -12.21 7.11
CA PRO A 15 -2.30 -12.47 8.43
C PRO A 15 -1.50 -13.61 9.08
N VAL A 16 -0.84 -13.32 10.20
CA VAL A 16 -0.23 -14.33 11.06
C VAL A 16 -1.31 -14.96 11.94
N ALA A 17 -1.47 -16.26 11.82
CA ALA A 17 -2.31 -17.06 12.73
C ALA A 17 -1.76 -16.99 14.16
N ALA A 18 -2.65 -16.75 15.13
CA ALA A 18 -2.32 -16.67 16.54
C ALA A 18 -1.92 -18.05 17.09
N GLN A 19 -0.69 -18.19 17.56
CA GLN A 19 -0.27 -19.26 18.45
C GLN A 19 -0.09 -18.71 19.87
N SER A 20 -0.62 -19.45 20.82
CA SER A 20 -0.65 -19.17 22.25
C SER A 20 0.73 -19.05 22.87
N LEU A 21 0.96 -18.02 23.68
CA LEU A 21 2.20 -17.75 24.39
C LEU A 21 2.16 -18.21 25.83
N ASN A 22 3.23 -18.86 26.21
CA ASN A 22 3.60 -19.18 27.58
C ASN A 22 4.40 -18.01 28.16
N THR A 23 4.11 -17.62 29.39
CA THR A 23 4.68 -16.47 30.09
C THR A 23 6.02 -16.80 30.75
N SER A 24 7.03 -15.98 30.50
CA SER A 24 8.16 -15.74 31.40
C SER A 24 8.68 -14.32 31.21
N GLU A 25 8.89 -13.60 32.31
CA GLU A 25 9.32 -12.21 32.40
C GLU A 25 10.63 -11.95 31.65
N PRO A 26 10.82 -10.73 31.15
CA PRO A 26 12.14 -10.30 30.73
C PRO A 26 12.59 -9.01 31.42
N ASP A 27 13.70 -9.10 32.06
CA ASP A 27 14.61 -8.00 32.27
C ASP A 27 15.59 -8.02 31.08
N SER A 28 15.55 -7.02 30.18
CA SER A 28 16.60 -6.81 29.18
C SER A 28 16.52 -5.40 28.55
N PRO A 29 17.67 -4.72 28.41
CA PRO A 29 17.73 -3.38 27.83
C PRO A 29 17.38 -3.40 26.34
N VAL A 30 16.82 -2.29 25.87
CA VAL A 30 16.50 -2.03 24.45
C VAL A 30 17.71 -2.42 23.59
N GLU A 31 17.62 -3.55 22.90
CA GLU A 31 18.60 -3.93 21.87
C GLU A 31 18.56 -2.85 20.79
N ARG A 32 19.66 -2.10 20.70
CA ARG A 32 19.92 -1.29 19.48
C ARG A 32 19.89 -2.26 18.32
N ILE A 33 18.99 -2.04 17.37
CA ILE A 33 18.99 -2.75 16.10
C ILE A 33 20.31 -2.40 15.43
N GLU A 34 21.35 -3.22 15.64
CA GLU A 34 22.58 -3.14 14.86
C GLU A 34 22.19 -3.36 13.41
N MET A 35 22.41 -2.34 12.58
CA MET A 35 22.21 -2.49 11.15
C MET A 35 23.17 -3.58 10.66
N LYS A 36 22.61 -4.72 10.29
CA LYS A 36 23.37 -5.83 9.71
C LYS A 36 24.23 -5.30 8.56
N ALA A 37 25.52 -5.67 8.53
CA ALA A 37 26.39 -5.30 7.42
C ALA A 37 25.75 -5.70 6.07
N ILE A 38 25.90 -4.83 5.07
CA ILE A 38 25.42 -5.13 3.70
C ILE A 38 26.18 -6.37 3.21
N GLY A 39 25.47 -7.28 2.54
CA GLY A 39 26.03 -8.48 1.94
C GLY A 39 27.12 -8.16 0.91
N THR A 40 27.91 -9.16 0.54
CA THR A 40 28.99 -9.04 -0.44
C THR A 40 28.66 -9.77 -1.74
N GLU A 41 29.30 -9.40 -2.85
CA GLU A 41 29.18 -10.11 -4.13
C GLU A 41 29.56 -11.59 -4.01
N GLN A 42 30.60 -11.92 -3.26
CA GLN A 42 31.00 -13.31 -3.03
C GLN A 42 29.95 -14.08 -2.25
N GLY A 43 29.38 -13.49 -1.19
CA GLY A 43 28.28 -14.07 -0.42
C GLY A 43 27.03 -14.25 -1.27
N PHE A 44 26.72 -13.28 -2.13
CA PHE A 44 25.62 -13.38 -3.10
C PHE A 44 25.82 -14.54 -4.08
N ALA A 45 27.03 -14.72 -4.62
CA ALA A 45 27.32 -15.81 -5.53
C ALA A 45 27.12 -17.20 -4.86
N HIS A 46 27.55 -17.36 -3.60
CA HIS A 46 27.30 -18.59 -2.84
C HIS A 46 25.81 -18.81 -2.57
N TRP A 47 25.10 -17.74 -2.17
CA TRP A 47 23.66 -17.81 -1.95
C TRP A 47 22.92 -18.18 -3.24
N LEU A 48 23.29 -17.57 -4.38
CA LEU A 48 22.67 -17.83 -5.67
C LEU A 48 22.86 -19.29 -6.11
N ALA A 49 24.02 -19.89 -5.86
CA ALA A 49 24.27 -21.32 -6.12
C ALA A 49 23.36 -22.21 -5.27
N SER A 50 23.17 -21.89 -3.99
CA SER A 50 22.24 -22.59 -3.09
C SER A 50 20.78 -22.38 -3.48
N PHE A 51 20.42 -21.15 -3.87
CA PHE A 51 19.08 -20.82 -4.35
C PHE A 51 18.73 -21.60 -5.62
N ARG A 52 19.69 -21.76 -6.52
CA ARG A 52 19.48 -22.52 -7.76
C ARG A 52 18.96 -23.94 -7.46
N GLN A 53 19.48 -24.63 -6.44
CA GLN A 53 18.96 -25.95 -6.04
C GLN A 53 17.50 -25.84 -5.59
N ARG A 54 17.15 -24.87 -4.73
CA ARG A 54 15.76 -24.66 -4.27
C ARG A 54 14.82 -24.32 -5.42
N ALA A 55 15.30 -23.56 -6.41
CA ALA A 55 14.51 -23.24 -7.60
C ALA A 55 14.30 -24.48 -8.50
N THR A 56 15.29 -25.38 -8.59
CA THR A 56 15.15 -26.67 -9.27
C THR A 56 14.13 -27.55 -8.54
N ASP A 57 14.17 -27.60 -7.22
CA ASP A 57 13.22 -28.34 -6.38
C ASP A 57 11.79 -27.75 -6.47
N ALA A 58 11.66 -26.49 -6.91
CA ALA A 58 10.38 -25.82 -7.23
C ALA A 58 9.95 -25.98 -8.69
N ASP A 59 10.52 -26.97 -9.41
CA ASP A 59 10.23 -27.33 -10.80
C ASP A 59 10.59 -26.26 -11.85
N ILE A 60 11.56 -25.38 -11.58
CA ILE A 60 12.04 -24.42 -12.58
C ILE A 60 13.05 -25.12 -13.54
N PRO A 61 12.80 -25.10 -14.85
CA PRO A 61 13.68 -25.75 -15.83
C PRO A 61 15.10 -25.14 -15.83
N SER A 62 16.13 -26.01 -15.91
CA SER A 62 17.53 -25.57 -15.93
C SER A 62 17.85 -24.50 -16.99
N PRO A 63 17.33 -24.53 -18.22
CA PRO A 63 17.57 -23.47 -19.20
C PRO A 63 17.04 -22.11 -18.77
N VAL A 64 15.92 -22.07 -18.02
CA VAL A 64 15.37 -20.82 -17.44
C VAL A 64 16.30 -20.30 -16.35
N LEU A 65 16.77 -21.19 -15.46
CA LEU A 65 17.71 -20.82 -14.40
C LEU A 65 19.03 -20.30 -14.99
N ASP A 66 19.56 -20.94 -16.01
CA ASP A 66 20.80 -20.51 -16.68
C ASP A 66 20.66 -19.10 -17.26
N ARG A 67 19.57 -18.84 -17.96
CA ARG A 67 19.33 -17.55 -18.61
C ARG A 67 19.00 -16.44 -17.59
N ALA A 68 18.13 -16.70 -16.64
CA ALA A 68 17.66 -15.70 -15.70
C ALA A 68 18.68 -15.40 -14.60
N LEU A 69 19.22 -16.44 -13.93
CA LEU A 69 20.17 -16.25 -12.82
C LEU A 69 21.59 -15.93 -13.30
N GLY A 70 21.97 -16.36 -14.52
CA GLY A 70 23.28 -16.05 -15.08
C GLY A 70 23.54 -14.55 -15.27
N GLN A 71 22.50 -13.73 -15.37
CA GLN A 71 22.58 -12.28 -15.51
C GLN A 71 22.45 -11.54 -14.18
N ALA A 72 21.97 -12.19 -13.11
CA ALA A 72 21.77 -11.55 -11.82
C ALA A 72 23.09 -11.13 -11.18
N ARG A 73 23.15 -9.91 -10.67
CA ARG A 73 24.28 -9.34 -9.93
C ARG A 73 23.79 -8.82 -8.59
N PHE A 74 24.69 -8.79 -7.62
CA PHE A 74 24.39 -8.13 -6.34
C PHE A 74 24.31 -6.62 -6.55
N ASN A 75 23.22 -6.03 -6.10
CA ASN A 75 22.98 -4.59 -6.27
C ASN A 75 22.84 -3.90 -4.93
N GLU A 76 23.94 -3.40 -4.39
CA GLU A 76 24.00 -2.71 -3.10
C GLU A 76 23.02 -1.52 -3.01
N LYS A 77 22.77 -0.81 -4.13
CA LYS A 77 21.85 0.33 -4.15
C LYS A 77 20.40 -0.10 -3.82
N ILE A 78 20.03 -1.33 -4.14
CA ILE A 78 18.72 -1.90 -3.81
C ILE A 78 18.64 -2.11 -2.29
N VAL A 79 19.68 -2.67 -1.68
CA VAL A 79 19.75 -2.89 -0.22
C VAL A 79 19.66 -1.57 0.53
N VAL A 80 20.41 -0.56 0.09
CA VAL A 80 20.35 0.79 0.69
C VAL A 80 18.94 1.38 0.59
N ARG A 81 18.27 1.25 -0.55
CA ARG A 81 16.88 1.71 -0.71
C ARG A 81 15.91 0.97 0.21
N ASP A 82 16.07 -0.35 0.36
CA ASP A 82 15.21 -1.14 1.24
C ASP A 82 15.37 -0.74 2.71
N ARG A 83 16.60 -0.44 3.15
CA ARG A 83 16.89 -0.02 4.53
C ARG A 83 16.38 1.39 4.85
N ASN A 84 16.46 2.31 3.88
CA ASN A 84 16.08 3.72 4.07
C ASN A 84 14.57 3.98 3.95
N GLN A 85 13.72 2.97 3.69
CA GLN A 85 12.27 3.15 3.56
C GLN A 85 11.57 3.64 4.82
N ASN A 86 12.09 3.27 5.99
CA ASN A 86 11.48 3.60 7.27
C ASN A 86 11.77 5.03 7.75
N GLU A 87 12.69 5.75 7.10
CA GLU A 87 13.13 7.08 7.55
C GLU A 87 12.21 8.21 7.08
N PHE A 88 11.46 8.01 5.98
CA PHE A 88 10.61 9.04 5.41
C PHE A 88 9.13 8.68 5.53
N THR A 89 8.56 8.97 6.68
CA THR A 89 7.11 8.91 6.84
C THR A 89 6.53 10.27 6.48
N LYS A 90 5.69 10.32 5.45
CA LYS A 90 4.92 11.52 5.08
C LYS A 90 3.62 11.55 5.88
N THR A 91 3.16 12.75 6.18
CA THR A 91 1.77 12.95 6.58
C THR A 91 0.84 12.60 5.41
N ILE A 92 -0.44 12.33 5.70
CA ILE A 92 -1.39 12.02 4.64
C ILE A 92 -1.54 13.18 3.64
N TRP A 93 -1.51 14.42 4.07
CA TRP A 93 -1.63 15.57 3.17
C TRP A 93 -0.41 15.75 2.26
N GLU A 94 0.81 15.57 2.79
CA GLU A 94 2.03 15.58 1.96
C GLU A 94 2.01 14.46 0.92
N TYR A 95 1.43 13.32 1.29
CA TYR A 95 1.25 12.20 0.39
C TYR A 95 0.23 12.54 -0.70
N LEU A 96 -0.96 13.03 -0.33
CA LEU A 96 -2.04 13.40 -1.25
C LEU A 96 -1.65 14.54 -2.19
N ASP A 97 -0.90 15.55 -1.71
CA ASP A 97 -0.40 16.65 -2.54
C ASP A 97 0.41 16.15 -3.75
N THR A 98 1.11 15.03 -3.56
CA THR A 98 1.88 14.40 -4.66
C THR A 98 1.05 13.39 -5.44
N ALA A 99 0.31 12.55 -4.73
CA ALA A 99 -0.42 11.42 -5.30
C ALA A 99 -1.65 11.86 -6.12
N VAL A 100 -2.28 12.98 -5.75
CA VAL A 100 -3.49 13.53 -6.39
C VAL A 100 -3.25 14.95 -6.89
N SER A 101 -2.04 15.25 -7.33
CA SER A 101 -1.70 16.57 -7.90
C SER A 101 -2.51 16.86 -9.16
N ASP A 102 -2.74 18.15 -9.46
CA ASP A 102 -3.46 18.57 -10.67
C ASP A 102 -2.79 18.04 -11.94
N ASP A 103 -1.45 17.96 -11.98
CA ASP A 103 -0.72 17.35 -13.09
C ASP A 103 -1.07 15.86 -13.26
N ARG A 104 -1.14 15.10 -12.15
CA ARG A 104 -1.52 13.69 -12.21
C ARG A 104 -2.97 13.52 -12.66
N VAL A 105 -3.89 14.35 -12.19
CA VAL A 105 -5.29 14.38 -12.64
C VAL A 105 -5.36 14.68 -14.14
N ALA A 106 -4.68 15.71 -14.60
CA ALA A 106 -4.66 16.09 -16.02
C ALA A 106 -4.07 14.99 -16.94
N LEU A 107 -2.99 14.33 -16.48
CA LEU A 107 -2.43 13.16 -17.17
C LEU A 107 -3.42 11.99 -17.21
N GLY A 108 -4.12 11.75 -16.11
CA GLY A 108 -5.12 10.69 -16.01
C GLY A 108 -6.33 10.91 -16.93
N ILE A 109 -6.84 12.13 -17.00
CA ILE A 109 -7.92 12.47 -17.94
C ILE A 109 -7.48 12.18 -19.39
N LYS A 110 -6.25 12.54 -19.77
CA LYS A 110 -5.68 12.24 -21.10
C LYS A 110 -5.53 10.73 -21.33
N ALA A 111 -5.03 9.99 -20.33
CA ALA A 111 -4.85 8.55 -20.42
C ALA A 111 -6.22 7.84 -20.56
N MET A 112 -7.20 8.22 -19.74
CA MET A 112 -8.57 7.68 -19.84
C MET A 112 -9.22 7.98 -21.20
N ALA A 113 -9.06 9.19 -21.70
CA ALA A 113 -9.59 9.56 -23.04
C ALA A 113 -8.98 8.68 -24.14
N ARG A 114 -7.66 8.43 -24.09
CA ARG A 114 -6.96 7.56 -25.05
C ARG A 114 -7.42 6.10 -24.98
N HIS A 115 -7.72 5.60 -23.78
CA HIS A 115 -8.06 4.19 -23.54
C HIS A 115 -9.53 3.97 -23.21
N THR A 116 -10.43 4.91 -23.57
CA THR A 116 -11.87 4.83 -23.26
C THR A 116 -12.51 3.51 -23.66
N PRO A 117 -12.33 2.98 -24.90
CA PRO A 117 -12.97 1.72 -25.29
C PRO A 117 -12.43 0.51 -24.47
N LEU A 118 -11.13 0.49 -24.18
CA LEU A 118 -10.50 -0.54 -23.38
C LEU A 118 -11.04 -0.54 -21.93
N LEU A 119 -11.00 0.61 -21.28
CA LEU A 119 -11.48 0.76 -19.90
C LEU A 119 -12.99 0.43 -19.78
N ALA A 120 -13.78 0.75 -20.81
CA ALA A 120 -15.19 0.38 -20.84
C ALA A 120 -15.41 -1.14 -20.94
N ARG A 121 -14.58 -1.84 -21.74
CA ARG A 121 -14.62 -3.31 -21.84
C ARG A 121 -14.21 -3.97 -20.52
N ILE A 122 -13.14 -3.47 -19.89
CA ILE A 122 -12.64 -3.98 -18.59
C ILE A 122 -13.71 -3.80 -17.52
N GLU A 123 -14.32 -2.62 -17.43
CA GLU A 123 -15.41 -2.35 -16.48
C GLU A 123 -16.61 -3.25 -16.70
N ALA A 124 -17.01 -3.48 -17.96
CA ALA A 124 -18.12 -4.37 -18.31
C ALA A 124 -17.82 -5.83 -17.92
N GLU A 125 -16.58 -6.30 -18.09
CA GLU A 125 -16.18 -7.67 -17.79
C GLU A 125 -16.05 -7.93 -16.29
N TYR A 126 -15.38 -7.01 -15.56
CA TYR A 126 -15.03 -7.23 -14.15
C TYR A 126 -15.96 -6.52 -13.16
N GLY A 127 -16.81 -5.60 -13.62
CA GLY A 127 -17.66 -4.79 -12.76
C GLY A 127 -16.93 -3.78 -11.89
N VAL A 128 -15.62 -3.58 -12.11
CA VAL A 128 -14.80 -2.63 -11.39
C VAL A 128 -14.80 -1.28 -12.09
N ASP A 129 -15.06 -0.22 -11.33
CA ASP A 129 -15.11 1.15 -11.84
C ASP A 129 -13.81 1.52 -12.57
N ARG A 130 -13.93 1.94 -13.83
CA ARG A 130 -12.80 2.32 -14.70
C ARG A 130 -11.93 3.42 -14.13
N HIS A 131 -12.49 4.33 -13.32
CA HIS A 131 -11.74 5.42 -12.71
C HIS A 131 -10.85 4.90 -11.58
N ILE A 132 -11.27 3.86 -10.84
CA ILE A 132 -10.43 3.18 -9.83
C ILE A 132 -9.25 2.47 -10.52
N VAL A 133 -9.51 1.72 -11.60
CA VAL A 133 -8.43 1.07 -12.37
C VAL A 133 -7.43 2.11 -12.90
N ALA A 134 -7.94 3.22 -13.45
CA ALA A 134 -7.10 4.33 -13.93
C ALA A 134 -6.34 5.03 -12.80
N ALA A 135 -6.95 5.18 -11.61
CA ALA A 135 -6.29 5.78 -10.45
C ALA A 135 -5.13 4.92 -9.94
N ILE A 136 -5.30 3.60 -9.83
CA ILE A 136 -4.22 2.68 -9.50
C ILE A 136 -3.10 2.80 -10.55
N TRP A 137 -3.43 2.75 -11.85
CA TRP A 137 -2.45 2.95 -12.91
C TRP A 137 -1.68 4.27 -12.79
N GLY A 138 -2.40 5.35 -12.45
CA GLY A 138 -1.82 6.67 -12.22
C GLY A 138 -0.87 6.71 -11.03
N LEU A 139 -1.22 6.07 -9.91
CA LEU A 139 -0.38 6.03 -8.71
C LEU A 139 0.84 5.14 -8.89
N GLU A 140 0.67 3.96 -9.50
CA GLU A 140 1.72 2.97 -9.61
C GLU A 140 2.81 3.34 -10.62
N SER A 141 2.44 3.90 -11.77
CA SER A 141 3.41 4.14 -12.84
C SER A 141 3.23 5.47 -13.58
N ALA A 142 2.45 6.42 -13.02
CA ALA A 142 2.07 7.66 -13.72
C ALA A 142 1.53 7.36 -15.13
N TYR A 143 0.55 6.46 -15.20
CA TYR A 143 -0.09 6.00 -16.44
C TYR A 143 0.90 5.35 -17.43
N GLY A 144 1.82 4.54 -16.90
CA GLY A 144 2.81 3.80 -17.67
C GLY A 144 4.11 4.54 -18.01
N ALA A 145 4.23 5.81 -17.59
CA ALA A 145 5.44 6.59 -17.83
C ALA A 145 6.66 6.09 -17.03
N PHE A 146 6.43 5.45 -15.88
CA PHE A 146 7.47 4.99 -14.95
C PHE A 146 7.16 3.58 -14.45
N ARG A 147 7.42 2.58 -15.27
CA ARG A 147 7.18 1.16 -14.94
C ARG A 147 8.33 0.49 -14.17
N GLY A 148 9.44 1.22 -13.99
CA GLY A 148 10.70 0.70 -13.48
C GLY A 148 11.59 0.14 -14.59
N ASP A 149 12.90 0.20 -14.35
CA ASP A 149 13.93 -0.18 -15.33
C ASP A 149 14.94 -1.21 -14.76
N ILE A 150 14.72 -1.65 -13.52
CA ILE A 150 15.60 -2.61 -12.86
C ILE A 150 15.20 -4.03 -13.28
N PRO A 151 16.17 -4.90 -13.67
CA PRO A 151 15.87 -6.30 -13.91
C PRO A 151 15.26 -6.95 -12.67
N THR A 152 14.03 -7.47 -12.81
CA THR A 152 13.25 -7.98 -11.66
C THR A 152 13.96 -9.14 -10.96
N ILE A 153 14.61 -10.02 -11.72
CA ILE A 153 15.37 -11.15 -11.15
C ILE A 153 16.54 -10.65 -10.27
N GLU A 154 17.28 -9.63 -10.74
CA GLU A 154 18.38 -9.02 -9.97
C GLU A 154 17.86 -8.38 -8.68
N ALA A 155 16.77 -7.61 -8.79
CA ALA A 155 16.15 -6.95 -7.64
C ALA A 155 15.73 -7.95 -6.56
N LEU A 156 14.98 -8.98 -6.96
CA LEU A 156 14.45 -9.97 -6.05
C LEU A 156 15.56 -10.86 -5.45
N ALA A 157 16.54 -11.28 -6.26
CA ALA A 157 17.67 -12.06 -5.77
C ALA A 157 18.52 -11.27 -4.75
N THR A 158 18.78 -9.98 -5.03
CA THR A 158 19.49 -9.10 -4.09
C THR A 158 18.77 -8.99 -2.75
N LEU A 159 17.45 -8.74 -2.77
CA LEU A 159 16.64 -8.59 -1.56
C LEU A 159 16.45 -9.91 -0.81
N ALA A 160 16.33 -11.03 -1.52
CA ALA A 160 16.28 -12.36 -0.91
C ALA A 160 17.61 -12.70 -0.20
N TYR A 161 18.74 -12.29 -0.75
CA TYR A 161 20.05 -12.50 -0.17
C TYR A 161 20.32 -11.62 1.05
N ASP A 162 19.91 -10.34 1.04
CA ASP A 162 20.19 -9.39 2.15
C ASP A 162 19.50 -9.77 3.47
N ALA A 163 18.60 -10.72 3.47
CA ALA A 163 17.98 -11.38 4.62
C ALA A 163 17.01 -10.53 5.48
N ARG A 164 16.73 -9.26 5.18
CA ARG A 164 15.74 -8.48 5.95
C ARG A 164 14.32 -9.05 5.83
N ARG A 165 13.94 -9.50 4.62
CA ARG A 165 12.68 -10.19 4.30
C ARG A 165 12.94 -11.34 3.33
N ALA A 166 13.99 -12.14 3.60
CA ALA A 166 14.52 -13.14 2.68
C ALA A 166 13.45 -14.09 2.15
N ALA A 167 12.64 -14.68 3.03
CA ALA A 167 11.61 -15.65 2.64
C ALA A 167 10.58 -15.04 1.67
N PHE A 168 10.11 -13.83 1.94
CA PHE A 168 9.18 -13.12 1.07
C PHE A 168 9.78 -12.88 -0.33
N PHE A 169 11.01 -12.35 -0.39
CA PHE A 169 11.63 -12.05 -1.69
C PHE A 169 12.05 -13.30 -2.43
N GLU A 170 12.40 -14.39 -1.73
CA GLU A 170 12.67 -15.68 -2.37
C GLU A 170 11.40 -16.27 -2.99
N GLU A 171 10.26 -16.16 -2.32
CA GLU A 171 8.95 -16.54 -2.89
C GLU A 171 8.64 -15.74 -4.15
N GLN A 172 8.86 -14.42 -4.13
CA GLN A 172 8.68 -13.58 -5.30
C GLN A 172 9.63 -13.97 -6.45
N LEU A 173 10.88 -14.31 -6.14
CA LEU A 173 11.86 -14.74 -7.14
C LEU A 173 11.47 -16.07 -7.79
N ILE A 174 10.99 -17.03 -7.01
CA ILE A 174 10.45 -18.29 -7.54
C ILE A 174 9.25 -18.03 -8.46
N ALA A 175 8.32 -17.16 -8.05
CA ALA A 175 7.18 -16.80 -8.88
C ALA A 175 7.62 -16.13 -10.19
N ALA A 176 8.60 -15.21 -10.15
CA ALA A 176 9.15 -14.56 -11.33
C ALA A 176 9.79 -15.58 -12.31
N LEU A 177 10.52 -16.55 -11.78
CA LEU A 177 11.10 -17.63 -12.59
C LEU A 177 10.02 -18.54 -13.23
N LYS A 178 8.91 -18.81 -12.51
CA LYS A 178 7.75 -19.53 -13.06
C LYS A 178 7.09 -18.76 -14.21
N ILE A 179 6.96 -17.45 -14.09
CA ILE A 179 6.42 -16.57 -15.16
C ILE A 179 7.29 -16.70 -16.43
N ILE A 180 8.62 -16.64 -16.27
CA ILE A 180 9.56 -16.83 -17.39
C ILE A 180 9.45 -18.24 -17.97
N ALA A 181 9.38 -19.27 -17.11
CA ALA A 181 9.25 -20.67 -17.54
C ALA A 181 7.95 -20.93 -18.32
N ASN A 182 6.87 -20.23 -17.97
CA ASN A 182 5.58 -20.29 -18.68
C ASN A 182 5.63 -19.60 -20.06
N GLY A 183 6.62 -18.75 -20.33
CA GLY A 183 6.79 -18.09 -21.63
C GLY A 183 6.06 -16.74 -21.76
N ASP A 184 5.45 -16.22 -20.70
CA ASP A 184 4.75 -14.91 -20.72
C ASP A 184 5.73 -13.76 -20.98
N VAL A 185 6.98 -13.88 -20.49
CA VAL A 185 8.01 -12.85 -20.64
C VAL A 185 9.41 -13.47 -20.66
N THR A 186 10.40 -12.76 -21.23
CA THR A 186 11.81 -13.16 -21.12
C THR A 186 12.52 -12.41 -20.00
N PRO A 187 13.63 -12.96 -19.43
CA PRO A 187 14.36 -12.29 -18.36
C PRO A 187 14.80 -10.86 -18.70
N GLU A 188 15.12 -10.58 -19.97
CA GLU A 188 15.60 -9.30 -20.46
C GLU A 188 14.50 -8.22 -20.46
N VAL A 189 13.25 -8.64 -20.70
CA VAL A 189 12.07 -7.76 -20.71
C VAL A 189 11.47 -7.61 -19.31
N MET A 190 11.63 -8.62 -18.43
CA MET A 190 11.08 -8.60 -17.08
C MET A 190 11.79 -7.54 -16.21
N ARG A 191 11.31 -6.31 -16.31
CA ARG A 191 11.82 -5.15 -15.56
C ARG A 191 10.72 -4.56 -14.68
N GLY A 192 11.14 -3.86 -13.64
CA GLY A 192 10.21 -3.26 -12.70
C GLY A 192 10.89 -2.33 -11.71
N SER A 193 10.27 -2.16 -10.56
CA SER A 193 10.82 -1.39 -9.46
C SER A 193 12.03 -2.09 -8.81
N TRP A 194 12.74 -1.37 -7.98
CA TRP A 194 13.86 -1.91 -7.20
C TRP A 194 13.41 -3.00 -6.19
N ALA A 195 12.13 -3.11 -5.88
CA ALA A 195 11.56 -4.15 -5.03
C ALA A 195 10.89 -5.29 -5.82
N GLY A 196 11.01 -5.31 -7.13
CA GLY A 196 10.49 -6.38 -7.98
C GLY A 196 9.02 -6.23 -8.38
N ALA A 197 8.37 -5.09 -8.11
CA ALA A 197 7.03 -4.81 -8.64
C ALA A 197 7.11 -4.46 -10.12
N MET A 198 6.17 -5.00 -10.94
CA MET A 198 6.30 -5.12 -12.39
C MET A 198 5.22 -4.35 -13.15
N GLY A 199 5.62 -3.72 -14.24
CA GLY A 199 4.73 -3.23 -15.28
C GLY A 199 3.90 -2.00 -14.92
N HIS A 200 2.82 -1.82 -15.66
CA HIS A 200 1.96 -0.63 -15.58
C HIS A 200 1.30 -0.43 -14.21
N THR A 201 0.93 -1.51 -13.53
CA THR A 201 0.20 -1.48 -12.27
C THR A 201 0.98 -2.13 -11.12
N GLN A 202 2.30 -2.30 -11.31
CA GLN A 202 3.28 -2.68 -10.29
C GLN A 202 2.91 -3.96 -9.52
N PHE A 203 2.47 -4.99 -10.24
CA PHE A 203 2.22 -6.30 -9.64
C PHE A 203 3.50 -6.95 -9.13
N MET A 204 3.44 -7.51 -7.92
CA MET A 204 4.43 -8.46 -7.45
C MET A 204 4.30 -9.79 -8.21
N PRO A 205 5.39 -10.56 -8.41
CA PRO A 205 5.33 -11.81 -9.17
C PRO A 205 4.27 -12.80 -8.68
N THR A 206 4.08 -12.96 -7.37
CA THR A 206 3.02 -13.84 -6.83
C THR A 206 1.62 -13.32 -7.14
N SER A 207 1.40 -12.00 -7.06
CA SER A 207 0.13 -11.38 -7.44
C SER A 207 -0.13 -11.54 -8.93
N TRP A 208 0.91 -11.35 -9.76
CA TRP A 208 0.81 -11.58 -11.19
C TRP A 208 0.45 -13.04 -11.50
N TRP A 209 1.12 -14.00 -10.85
CA TRP A 209 0.85 -15.42 -11.06
C TRP A 209 -0.59 -15.80 -10.75
N SER A 210 -1.16 -15.20 -9.71
CA SER A 210 -2.51 -15.51 -9.24
C SER A 210 -3.62 -14.76 -9.98
N PHE A 211 -3.35 -13.56 -10.49
CA PHE A 211 -4.41 -12.64 -10.94
C PHE A 211 -4.20 -12.04 -12.33
N ALA A 212 -3.02 -12.18 -12.94
CA ALA A 212 -2.80 -11.66 -14.28
C ALA A 212 -3.65 -12.41 -15.31
N VAL A 213 -4.25 -11.65 -16.22
CA VAL A 213 -5.13 -12.15 -17.27
C VAL A 213 -4.60 -11.74 -18.66
N ASP A 214 -4.79 -12.63 -19.64
CA ASP A 214 -4.60 -12.33 -21.05
C ASP A 214 -5.92 -11.76 -21.60
N PHE A 215 -6.03 -10.43 -21.61
CA PHE A 215 -7.22 -9.73 -22.08
C PHE A 215 -7.12 -9.33 -23.55
N THR A 216 -5.90 -9.35 -24.10
CA THR A 216 -5.61 -9.21 -25.55
C THR A 216 -5.99 -10.48 -26.32
N GLY A 217 -5.88 -11.65 -25.70
CA GLY A 217 -6.16 -12.96 -26.32
C GLY A 217 -5.00 -13.47 -27.18
N ASP A 218 -3.76 -13.00 -26.92
CA ASP A 218 -2.57 -13.39 -27.69
C ASP A 218 -1.82 -14.58 -27.08
N GLY A 219 -2.30 -15.11 -25.96
CA GLY A 219 -1.71 -16.24 -25.23
C GLY A 219 -0.67 -15.83 -24.19
N LYS A 220 -0.51 -14.55 -23.90
CA LYS A 220 0.40 -14.01 -22.88
C LYS A 220 -0.33 -13.08 -21.94
N ARG A 221 0.16 -12.96 -20.71
CA ARG A 221 -0.34 -12.03 -19.70
C ARG A 221 0.66 -10.88 -19.55
N ASP A 222 0.72 -10.02 -20.59
CA ASP A 222 1.75 -9.00 -20.72
C ASP A 222 1.43 -7.73 -19.91
N VAL A 223 2.23 -7.46 -18.87
CA VAL A 223 2.13 -6.23 -18.08
C VAL A 223 3.30 -5.27 -18.33
N TRP A 224 4.27 -5.66 -19.16
CA TRP A 224 5.54 -4.95 -19.37
C TRP A 224 5.60 -4.08 -20.63
N SER A 225 4.87 -4.45 -21.68
CA SER A 225 4.88 -3.73 -22.96
C SER A 225 4.25 -2.34 -22.86
N ASP A 226 4.26 -1.60 -23.97
CA ASP A 226 3.63 -0.27 -24.02
C ASP A 226 2.09 -0.33 -24.08
N ASP A 227 1.52 -1.48 -24.44
CA ASP A 227 0.09 -1.72 -24.38
C ASP A 227 -0.34 -2.05 -22.94
N PRO A 228 -1.15 -1.21 -22.28
CA PRO A 228 -1.56 -1.44 -20.90
C PRO A 228 -2.71 -2.46 -20.75
N THR A 229 -3.18 -3.07 -21.83
CA THR A 229 -4.43 -3.84 -21.86
C THR A 229 -4.49 -4.91 -20.78
N ASP A 230 -3.52 -5.83 -20.77
CA ASP A 230 -3.51 -6.93 -19.81
C ASP A 230 -3.25 -6.45 -18.37
N ALA A 231 -2.40 -5.44 -18.19
CA ALA A 231 -2.12 -4.88 -16.89
C ALA A 231 -3.37 -4.25 -16.24
N LEU A 232 -4.14 -3.46 -17.00
CA LEU A 232 -5.36 -2.82 -16.50
C LEU A 232 -6.47 -3.85 -16.26
N ALA A 233 -6.60 -4.83 -17.13
CA ALA A 233 -7.54 -5.94 -16.95
C ALA A 233 -7.17 -6.80 -15.73
N SER A 234 -5.88 -7.09 -15.54
CA SER A 234 -5.38 -7.82 -14.37
C SER A 234 -5.66 -7.07 -13.06
N THR A 235 -5.53 -5.74 -13.06
CA THR A 235 -5.88 -4.90 -11.91
C THR A 235 -7.38 -5.02 -11.58
N ALA A 236 -8.24 -4.97 -12.58
CA ALA A 236 -9.67 -5.15 -12.38
C ALA A 236 -10.01 -6.58 -11.89
N ALA A 237 -9.39 -7.60 -12.48
CA ALA A 237 -9.54 -8.99 -12.05
C ALA A 237 -9.12 -9.18 -10.58
N TYR A 238 -8.01 -8.56 -10.18
CA TYR A 238 -7.54 -8.55 -8.79
C TYR A 238 -8.59 -7.96 -7.83
N LEU A 239 -9.08 -6.75 -8.12
CA LEU A 239 -10.09 -6.08 -7.27
C LEU A 239 -11.39 -6.87 -7.21
N ARG A 240 -11.84 -7.45 -8.35
CA ARG A 240 -13.01 -8.32 -8.40
C ARG A 240 -12.83 -9.56 -7.51
N HIS A 241 -11.66 -10.20 -7.57
CA HIS A 241 -11.35 -11.37 -6.73
C HIS A 241 -11.52 -11.05 -5.23
N TRP A 242 -11.08 -9.86 -4.81
CA TRP A 242 -11.19 -9.41 -3.42
C TRP A 242 -12.56 -8.85 -3.05
N GLY A 243 -13.56 -9.00 -3.91
CA GLY A 243 -14.95 -8.71 -3.60
C GLY A 243 -15.39 -7.28 -3.92
N TRP A 244 -14.82 -6.67 -4.98
CA TRP A 244 -15.28 -5.36 -5.44
C TRP A 244 -16.80 -5.34 -5.62
N ALA A 245 -17.48 -4.44 -4.91
CA ALA A 245 -18.92 -4.23 -5.02
C ALA A 245 -19.21 -3.24 -6.15
N THR A 246 -19.70 -3.76 -7.28
CA THR A 246 -20.05 -2.95 -8.46
C THR A 246 -21.08 -1.87 -8.11
N GLY A 247 -20.81 -0.63 -8.53
CA GLY A 247 -21.67 0.52 -8.28
C GLY A 247 -21.54 1.13 -6.87
N ALA A 248 -20.87 0.46 -5.94
CA ALA A 248 -20.59 1.04 -4.63
C ALA A 248 -19.34 1.94 -4.66
N ARG A 249 -19.36 2.99 -3.84
CA ARG A 249 -18.20 3.87 -3.65
C ARG A 249 -17.15 3.22 -2.75
N TRP A 250 -15.91 3.73 -2.81
CA TRP A 250 -14.86 3.44 -1.83
C TRP A 250 -15.12 4.18 -0.51
N GLY A 251 -15.58 5.42 -0.59
CA GLY A 251 -15.86 6.33 0.51
C GLY A 251 -16.28 7.71 -0.01
N LEU A 252 -16.47 8.64 0.92
CA LEU A 252 -16.69 10.05 0.64
C LEU A 252 -16.28 10.89 1.83
N GLU A 253 -15.93 12.17 1.58
CA GLU A 253 -15.66 13.14 2.63
C GLU A 253 -16.95 13.54 3.35
N VAL A 254 -16.89 13.55 4.68
CA VAL A 254 -18.03 13.87 5.55
C VAL A 254 -17.67 14.91 6.60
N THR A 255 -18.70 15.62 7.09
CA THR A 255 -18.64 16.48 8.27
C THR A 255 -19.19 15.73 9.47
N LEU A 256 -18.46 15.76 10.57
CA LEU A 256 -18.91 15.27 11.87
C LEU A 256 -19.54 16.42 12.68
N PRO A 257 -20.61 16.18 13.42
CA PRO A 257 -21.25 17.22 14.24
C PRO A 257 -20.39 17.61 15.44
N ASP A 258 -20.65 18.77 16.02
CA ASP A 258 -20.04 19.17 17.28
C ASP A 258 -20.36 18.14 18.38
N GLY A 259 -19.34 17.80 19.18
CA GLY A 259 -19.48 16.81 20.26
C GLY A 259 -19.56 15.36 19.78
N PHE A 260 -19.16 15.08 18.52
CA PHE A 260 -19.13 13.72 18.00
C PHE A 260 -18.29 12.78 18.88
N ASP A 261 -18.78 11.57 19.10
CA ASP A 261 -18.07 10.54 19.84
C ASP A 261 -16.96 9.91 18.97
N TYR A 262 -15.73 10.38 19.16
CA TYR A 262 -14.56 9.91 18.41
C TYR A 262 -14.17 8.45 18.69
N ASP A 263 -14.72 7.80 19.72
CA ASP A 263 -14.52 6.35 19.90
C ASP A 263 -15.10 5.54 18.75
N GLN A 264 -16.06 6.11 18.06
CA GLN A 264 -16.70 5.49 16.90
C GLN A 264 -15.89 5.61 15.61
N THR A 265 -14.80 6.40 15.61
CA THR A 265 -13.95 6.57 14.43
C THR A 265 -12.89 5.49 14.34
N THR A 266 -13.26 4.35 13.82
CA THR A 266 -12.38 3.22 13.52
C THR A 266 -13.00 2.34 12.44
N GLU A 267 -12.20 1.78 11.56
CA GLU A 267 -12.64 0.84 10.52
C GLU A 267 -13.36 -0.40 11.06
N ARG A 268 -13.10 -0.76 12.33
CA ARG A 268 -13.71 -1.91 13.00
C ARG A 268 -15.19 -1.67 13.37
N ILE A 269 -15.59 -0.41 13.54
CA ILE A 269 -16.98 -0.06 13.85
C ILE A 269 -17.72 0.19 12.56
N LYS A 270 -18.48 -0.80 12.14
CA LYS A 270 -19.31 -0.75 10.93
C LYS A 270 -20.77 -0.61 11.31
N LYS A 271 -21.44 0.40 10.77
CA LYS A 271 -22.87 0.68 10.97
C LYS A 271 -23.58 0.90 9.65
N PRO A 272 -24.91 0.67 9.57
CA PRO A 272 -25.72 1.16 8.48
C PRO A 272 -25.55 2.67 8.28
N VAL A 273 -25.61 3.13 7.04
CA VAL A 273 -25.47 4.56 6.71
C VAL A 273 -26.51 5.42 7.44
N ALA A 274 -27.74 4.90 7.62
CA ALA A 274 -28.80 5.59 8.34
C ALA A 274 -28.43 5.89 9.81
N ASP A 275 -27.66 4.99 10.46
CA ASP A 275 -27.20 5.20 11.85
C ASP A 275 -26.17 6.32 11.92
N TRP A 276 -25.27 6.42 10.92
CA TRP A 276 -24.33 7.52 10.82
C TRP A 276 -25.04 8.86 10.58
N ALA A 277 -26.06 8.87 9.72
CA ALA A 277 -26.90 10.04 9.49
C ALA A 277 -27.64 10.47 10.76
N ALA A 278 -28.18 9.50 11.53
CA ALA A 278 -28.84 9.77 12.81
C ALA A 278 -27.89 10.35 13.86
N LEU A 279 -26.59 10.03 13.78
CA LEU A 279 -25.53 10.63 14.59
C LEU A 279 -25.09 12.01 14.10
N GLY A 280 -25.72 12.57 13.07
CA GLY A 280 -25.42 13.90 12.54
C GLY A 280 -24.31 13.94 11.50
N VAL A 281 -23.81 12.80 11.02
CA VAL A 281 -22.79 12.74 9.95
C VAL A 281 -23.45 13.16 8.63
N THR A 282 -22.83 14.10 7.91
CA THR A 282 -23.34 14.63 6.64
C THR A 282 -22.27 14.66 5.55
N PRO A 283 -22.63 14.47 4.27
CA PRO A 283 -21.65 14.63 3.19
C PRO A 283 -21.19 16.09 3.09
N VAL A 284 -19.89 16.32 2.90
CA VAL A 284 -19.35 17.69 2.65
C VAL A 284 -19.98 18.30 1.38
N ALA A 285 -20.25 17.51 0.36
CA ALA A 285 -20.90 17.94 -0.88
C ALA A 285 -22.40 18.27 -0.70
N GLY A 286 -22.95 18.10 0.50
CA GLY A 286 -24.39 18.26 0.78
C GLY A 286 -25.23 17.07 0.33
N GLY A 287 -26.53 17.12 0.63
CA GLY A 287 -27.48 16.04 0.35
C GLY A 287 -27.45 14.91 1.37
N ASN A 288 -27.91 13.74 0.99
CA ASN A 288 -27.94 12.54 1.84
C ASN A 288 -26.70 11.69 1.67
N LEU A 289 -26.32 10.98 2.74
CA LEU A 289 -25.30 9.93 2.65
C LEU A 289 -25.79 8.82 1.70
N PRO A 290 -24.97 8.40 0.70
CA PRO A 290 -25.36 7.32 -0.19
C PRO A 290 -25.30 5.99 0.57
N ASP A 291 -26.34 5.15 0.38
CA ASP A 291 -26.36 3.82 1.01
C ASP A 291 -25.65 2.79 0.12
N HIS A 292 -24.47 2.37 0.56
CA HIS A 292 -23.70 1.29 -0.02
C HIS A 292 -23.47 0.15 1.01
N GLY A 293 -24.37 0.02 1.98
CA GLY A 293 -24.31 -0.97 3.05
C GLY A 293 -23.61 -0.43 4.30
N LEU A 294 -22.88 -1.32 4.98
CA LEU A 294 -22.17 -0.94 6.21
C LEU A 294 -20.99 0.00 5.90
N ALA A 295 -20.85 1.02 6.72
CA ALA A 295 -19.80 2.02 6.61
C ALA A 295 -19.09 2.26 7.95
N SER A 296 -17.90 2.83 7.89
CA SER A 296 -17.10 3.25 9.05
C SER A 296 -16.62 4.68 8.87
N ILE A 297 -16.24 5.34 9.97
CA ILE A 297 -15.61 6.68 9.94
C ILE A 297 -14.10 6.55 10.12
N LEU A 298 -13.33 7.15 9.21
CA LEU A 298 -11.89 7.23 9.22
C LEU A 298 -11.42 8.69 9.37
N LEU A 299 -10.44 8.93 10.25
CA LEU A 299 -9.83 10.24 10.52
C LEU A 299 -8.31 10.19 10.29
N PRO A 300 -7.83 10.21 9.06
CA PRO A 300 -6.41 10.02 8.77
C PRO A 300 -5.50 11.18 9.20
N GLY A 301 -6.08 12.36 9.47
CA GLY A 301 -5.40 13.56 9.99
C GLY A 301 -5.92 14.00 11.36
N GLY A 302 -6.58 13.10 12.10
CA GLY A 302 -7.27 13.42 13.36
C GLY A 302 -8.47 14.35 13.17
N ALA A 303 -8.98 14.89 14.26
CA ALA A 303 -10.15 15.78 14.28
C ALA A 303 -9.94 17.11 13.53
N ARG A 304 -8.69 17.51 13.30
CA ARG A 304 -8.31 18.73 12.57
C ARG A 304 -8.21 18.54 11.06
N GLY A 305 -8.32 17.28 10.58
CA GLY A 305 -8.25 16.91 9.16
C GLY A 305 -9.59 16.50 8.58
N ALA A 306 -9.55 16.00 7.34
CA ALA A 306 -10.72 15.44 6.67
C ALA A 306 -11.21 14.17 7.37
N ALA A 307 -12.53 14.03 7.48
CA ALA A 307 -13.20 12.80 7.88
C ALA A 307 -13.79 12.10 6.65
N PHE A 308 -13.67 10.77 6.62
CA PHE A 308 -14.22 9.96 5.52
C PHE A 308 -15.19 8.92 6.05
N LEU A 309 -16.36 8.81 5.40
CA LEU A 309 -17.22 7.65 5.50
C LEU A 309 -16.73 6.65 4.46
N ILE A 310 -16.23 5.49 4.89
CA ILE A 310 -15.65 4.45 4.03
C ILE A 310 -16.57 3.23 3.93
N PHE A 311 -16.59 2.59 2.76
CA PHE A 311 -17.41 1.43 2.44
C PHE A 311 -16.55 0.19 2.15
N SER A 312 -17.18 -0.93 1.82
CA SER A 312 -16.48 -2.20 1.56
C SER A 312 -15.40 -2.11 0.48
N ASN A 313 -15.58 -1.28 -0.56
CA ASN A 313 -14.57 -1.09 -1.60
C ASN A 313 -13.29 -0.43 -1.09
N PHE A 314 -13.31 0.26 0.05
CA PHE A 314 -12.10 0.71 0.73
C PHE A 314 -11.21 -0.48 1.10
N GLN A 315 -11.79 -1.49 1.78
CA GLN A 315 -11.06 -2.71 2.17
C GLN A 315 -10.60 -3.51 0.93
N VAL A 316 -11.33 -3.46 -0.16
CA VAL A 316 -10.89 -4.11 -1.42
C VAL A 316 -9.62 -3.44 -1.97
N ILE A 317 -9.54 -2.11 -1.94
CA ILE A 317 -8.33 -1.39 -2.37
C ILE A 317 -7.15 -1.65 -1.41
N GLU A 318 -7.40 -1.85 -0.11
CA GLU A 318 -6.37 -2.21 0.88
C GLU A 318 -5.63 -3.51 0.53
N HIS A 319 -6.25 -4.45 -0.17
CA HIS A 319 -5.54 -5.63 -0.67
C HIS A 319 -4.44 -5.28 -1.68
N TYR A 320 -4.58 -4.15 -2.40
CA TYR A 320 -3.52 -3.64 -3.29
C TYR A 320 -2.38 -3.01 -2.49
N ASN A 321 -2.73 -2.20 -1.49
CA ASN A 321 -1.78 -1.59 -0.55
C ASN A 321 -2.52 -1.22 0.75
N THR A 322 -2.03 -1.72 1.88
CA THR A 322 -2.68 -1.61 3.20
C THR A 322 -2.57 -0.23 3.86
N ALA A 323 -1.93 0.75 3.22
CA ALA A 323 -1.83 2.08 3.77
C ALA A 323 -3.08 2.91 3.48
N ASP A 324 -3.78 3.41 4.50
CA ASP A 324 -4.97 4.28 4.36
C ASP A 324 -4.72 5.45 3.40
N ALA A 325 -3.52 6.06 3.48
CA ALA A 325 -3.13 7.14 2.60
C ALA A 325 -3.15 6.75 1.12
N TYR A 326 -2.76 5.50 0.80
CA TYR A 326 -2.84 4.96 -0.56
C TYR A 326 -4.30 4.76 -0.98
N VAL A 327 -5.10 4.12 -0.14
CA VAL A 327 -6.51 3.83 -0.45
C VAL A 327 -7.27 5.12 -0.70
N ILE A 328 -7.09 6.12 0.18
CA ILE A 328 -7.69 7.45 0.02
C ILE A 328 -7.19 8.12 -1.26
N ALA A 329 -5.89 8.00 -1.58
CA ALA A 329 -5.35 8.58 -2.81
C ALA A 329 -5.92 7.92 -4.06
N VAL A 330 -6.05 6.58 -4.10
CA VAL A 330 -6.71 5.86 -5.20
C VAL A 330 -8.15 6.33 -5.36
N GLY A 331 -8.91 6.31 -4.26
CA GLY A 331 -10.32 6.70 -4.27
C GLY A 331 -10.51 8.16 -4.65
N HIS A 332 -9.73 9.06 -4.05
CA HIS A 332 -9.82 10.50 -4.34
C HIS A 332 -9.34 10.82 -5.75
N LEU A 333 -8.26 10.20 -6.25
CA LEU A 333 -7.84 10.37 -7.64
C LEU A 333 -8.93 9.88 -8.61
N ALA A 334 -9.57 8.74 -8.33
CA ALA A 334 -10.68 8.25 -9.13
C ALA A 334 -11.84 9.25 -9.16
N ASP A 335 -12.19 9.86 -8.03
CA ASP A 335 -13.23 10.89 -7.96
C ASP A 335 -12.83 12.15 -8.75
N ARG A 336 -11.57 12.60 -8.66
CA ARG A 336 -11.04 13.72 -9.48
C ARG A 336 -11.05 13.41 -10.96
N LEU A 337 -10.72 12.19 -11.37
CA LEU A 337 -10.80 11.75 -12.77
C LEU A 337 -12.23 11.74 -13.31
N ARG A 338 -13.23 11.54 -12.43
CA ARG A 338 -14.67 11.63 -12.76
C ARG A 338 -15.17 13.09 -12.81
N GLY A 339 -14.33 14.05 -12.48
CA GLY A 339 -14.66 15.48 -12.42
C GLY A 339 -15.13 15.95 -11.04
N GLY A 340 -14.95 15.15 -9.99
CA GLY A 340 -15.23 15.52 -8.61
C GLY A 340 -14.30 16.61 -8.07
N PRO A 341 -14.71 17.31 -6.99
CA PRO A 341 -13.92 18.35 -6.36
C PRO A 341 -12.68 17.81 -5.63
N ALA A 342 -11.77 18.71 -5.24
CA ALA A 342 -10.74 18.40 -4.25
C ALA A 342 -11.37 18.16 -2.87
N ILE A 343 -10.61 17.52 -1.95
CA ILE A 343 -10.97 17.43 -0.53
C ILE A 343 -11.18 18.85 0.01
N ALA A 344 -12.30 19.10 0.67
CA ALA A 344 -12.70 20.43 1.13
C ALA A 344 -12.15 20.76 2.50
N ALA A 345 -11.99 19.78 3.40
CA ALA A 345 -11.45 19.99 4.73
C ALA A 345 -9.98 20.46 4.68
N SER A 346 -9.64 21.34 5.59
CA SER A 346 -8.24 21.72 5.81
C SER A 346 -7.48 20.60 6.51
N TRP A 347 -6.20 20.47 6.17
CA TRP A 347 -5.29 19.57 6.87
C TRP A 347 -4.48 20.31 7.92
N PRO A 348 -4.09 19.67 9.04
CA PRO A 348 -3.23 20.27 10.06
C PRO A 348 -1.77 20.37 9.57
N ARG A 349 -1.51 21.28 8.62
CA ARG A 349 -0.21 21.44 7.95
C ARG A 349 0.89 22.02 8.82
N ASP A 350 0.57 22.46 10.02
CA ASP A 350 1.49 22.81 11.10
C ASP A 350 2.10 21.59 11.79
N LEU A 351 1.52 20.39 11.60
CA LEU A 351 2.03 19.14 12.12
C LEU A 351 2.91 18.43 11.07
N ARG A 352 3.92 17.70 11.56
CA ARG A 352 4.74 16.80 10.76
C ARG A 352 4.53 15.35 11.16
N ALA A 353 4.91 14.44 10.31
CA ALA A 353 4.97 13.03 10.67
C ALA A 353 6.03 12.78 11.76
N LEU A 354 5.77 11.82 12.63
CA LEU A 354 6.74 11.33 13.60
C LEU A 354 7.81 10.48 12.90
N SER A 355 9.08 10.61 13.31
CA SER A 355 10.13 9.67 12.89
C SER A 355 9.86 8.27 13.44
N LEU A 356 10.63 7.27 12.98
CA LEU A 356 10.52 5.91 13.51
C LEU A 356 10.80 5.89 15.03
N GLU A 357 11.87 6.56 15.45
CA GLU A 357 12.28 6.66 16.85
C GLU A 357 11.19 7.36 17.68
N GLU A 358 10.60 8.44 17.16
CA GLU A 358 9.51 9.16 17.83
C GLU A 358 8.24 8.31 17.96
N ARG A 359 7.93 7.48 16.97
CA ARG A 359 6.80 6.55 17.06
C ARG A 359 7.05 5.45 18.09
N MET A 360 8.26 4.90 18.14
CA MET A 360 8.64 3.94 19.18
C MET A 360 8.66 4.57 20.57
N GLU A 361 9.20 5.79 20.71
CA GLU A 361 9.16 6.54 21.96
C GLU A 361 7.70 6.81 22.41
N LEU A 362 6.82 7.17 21.49
CA LEU A 362 5.40 7.37 21.78
C LEU A 362 4.76 6.11 22.35
N GLN A 363 4.99 4.96 21.70
CA GLN A 363 4.46 3.66 22.15
C GLN A 363 5.01 3.27 23.53
N ASP A 364 6.30 3.39 23.74
CA ASP A 364 6.94 3.08 25.04
C ASP A 364 6.36 3.97 26.17
N ARG A 365 6.26 5.29 25.94
CA ARG A 365 5.73 6.23 26.92
C ARG A 365 4.25 6.02 27.20
N LEU A 366 3.44 5.73 26.20
CA LEU A 366 2.04 5.35 26.39
C LEU A 366 1.92 4.12 27.29
N GLY A 367 2.71 3.09 27.04
CA GLY A 367 2.74 1.88 27.87
C GLY A 367 3.12 2.17 29.32
N ARG A 368 4.16 2.99 29.57
CA ARG A 368 4.57 3.41 30.92
C ARG A 368 3.54 4.28 31.62
N ALA A 369 2.75 5.06 30.86
CA ALA A 369 1.67 5.86 31.41
C ALA A 369 0.36 5.06 31.66
N GLY A 370 0.36 3.74 31.40
CA GLY A 370 -0.78 2.86 31.64
C GLY A 370 -1.72 2.72 30.44
N PHE A 371 -1.36 3.24 29.26
CA PHE A 371 -2.12 3.16 28.01
C PHE A 371 -1.42 2.18 27.05
N ASP A 372 -1.69 0.89 27.18
CA ASP A 372 -0.95 -0.18 26.51
C ASP A 372 -1.17 -0.21 24.97
N PRO A 373 -0.16 0.12 24.13
CA PRO A 373 -0.24 0.05 22.67
C PRO A 373 -0.04 -1.37 22.12
N LYS A 374 0.13 -2.39 22.98
CA LYS A 374 0.38 -3.80 22.65
C LYS A 374 1.73 -4.06 21.94
N GLY A 375 2.69 -3.17 22.14
CA GLY A 375 4.06 -3.33 21.62
C GLY A 375 4.71 -2.02 21.25
N VAL A 376 6.03 -2.07 21.01
CA VAL A 376 6.86 -0.93 20.58
C VAL A 376 7.53 -1.34 19.26
N ASP A 377 6.83 -1.13 18.14
CA ASP A 377 7.28 -1.52 16.80
C ASP A 377 7.40 -0.33 15.83
N GLY A 378 7.08 0.87 16.31
CA GLY A 378 7.08 2.11 15.52
C GLY A 378 5.95 2.19 14.47
N ARG A 379 4.95 1.29 14.53
CA ARG A 379 3.78 1.31 13.64
C ARG A 379 2.57 1.91 14.35
N ILE A 380 1.99 2.92 13.75
CA ILE A 380 0.75 3.51 14.28
C ILE A 380 -0.44 2.71 13.73
N GLY A 381 -0.68 1.56 14.34
CA GLY A 381 -1.82 0.70 14.03
C GLY A 381 -2.98 0.86 15.02
N PRO A 382 -4.05 0.06 14.86
CA PRO A 382 -5.27 0.18 15.66
C PRO A 382 -5.06 0.14 17.19
N ASN A 383 -4.06 -0.61 17.67
CA ASN A 383 -3.76 -0.69 19.11
C ASN A 383 -3.10 0.61 19.61
N THR A 384 -2.15 1.17 18.86
CA THR A 384 -1.54 2.46 19.18
C THR A 384 -2.57 3.59 19.12
N ILE A 385 -3.44 3.61 18.10
CA ILE A 385 -4.54 4.59 17.99
C ILE A 385 -5.46 4.49 19.21
N ALA A 386 -5.84 3.30 19.65
CA ALA A 386 -6.67 3.12 20.84
C ALA A 386 -5.96 3.61 22.11
N ALA A 387 -4.65 3.35 22.26
CA ALA A 387 -3.87 3.86 23.39
C ALA A 387 -3.77 5.40 23.39
N VAL A 388 -3.56 6.02 22.21
CA VAL A 388 -3.58 7.48 22.07
C VAL A 388 -4.94 8.07 22.45
N LYS A 389 -6.06 7.50 21.97
CA LYS A 389 -7.43 7.91 22.35
C LYS A 389 -7.64 7.84 23.87
N ALA A 390 -7.21 6.76 24.50
CA ALA A 390 -7.33 6.60 25.95
C ALA A 390 -6.53 7.66 26.71
N PHE A 391 -5.29 7.93 26.27
CA PHE A 391 -4.44 8.99 26.81
C PHE A 391 -5.10 10.38 26.63
N GLN A 392 -5.57 10.69 25.43
CA GLN A 392 -6.25 11.95 25.12
C GLN A 392 -7.46 12.16 26.04
N LYS A 393 -8.32 11.15 26.24
CA LYS A 393 -9.45 11.22 27.16
C LYS A 393 -9.05 11.49 28.59
N ALA A 394 -8.06 10.77 29.10
CA ALA A 394 -7.58 10.94 30.48
C ALA A 394 -7.04 12.34 30.74
N ASN A 395 -6.60 13.06 29.69
CA ASN A 395 -6.04 14.41 29.78
C ASN A 395 -7.01 15.49 29.28
N GLY A 396 -8.27 15.17 29.01
CA GLY A 396 -9.28 16.16 28.57
C GLY A 396 -9.06 16.71 27.15
N LEU A 397 -8.33 15.97 26.33
CA LEU A 397 -8.08 16.30 24.92
C LEU A 397 -9.15 15.66 24.03
N VAL A 398 -9.27 16.14 22.79
CA VAL A 398 -10.11 15.48 21.77
C VAL A 398 -9.57 14.08 21.48
N PRO A 399 -10.36 13.01 21.73
CA PRO A 399 -9.85 11.64 21.63
C PRO A 399 -9.90 11.09 20.19
N ASP A 400 -9.26 11.79 19.25
CA ASP A 400 -9.25 11.46 17.83
C ASP A 400 -8.27 10.33 17.44
N GLY A 401 -7.35 10.00 18.35
CA GLY A 401 -6.37 8.94 18.15
C GLY A 401 -5.18 9.31 17.24
N TYR A 402 -5.05 10.59 16.84
CA TYR A 402 -3.96 11.02 15.99
C TYR A 402 -2.63 11.07 16.77
N ALA A 403 -1.69 10.21 16.38
CA ALA A 403 -0.36 10.12 16.99
C ALA A 403 0.51 11.30 16.49
N SER A 404 0.56 12.38 17.23
CA SER A 404 1.27 13.62 16.87
C SER A 404 2.48 13.90 17.78
N LEU A 405 3.33 14.83 17.33
CA LEU A 405 4.43 15.35 18.17
C LEU A 405 3.87 16.06 19.43
N GLU A 406 2.68 16.66 19.36
CA GLU A 406 2.02 17.28 20.51
C GLU A 406 1.72 16.22 21.59
N ILE A 407 1.15 15.06 21.20
CA ILE A 407 0.89 13.95 22.13
C ILE A 407 2.20 13.41 22.72
N LEU A 408 3.24 13.21 21.88
CA LEU A 408 4.55 12.79 22.37
C LEU A 408 5.15 13.80 23.38
N THR A 409 4.99 15.08 23.12
CA THR A 409 5.49 16.15 24.02
C THR A 409 4.78 16.13 25.37
N LEU A 410 3.46 15.87 25.40
CA LEU A 410 2.72 15.74 26.65
C LEU A 410 3.09 14.49 27.47
N LEU A 411 3.62 13.45 26.80
CA LEU A 411 4.09 12.23 27.44
C LEU A 411 5.55 12.34 27.93
N ARG A 412 6.32 13.34 27.46
CA ARG A 412 7.71 13.58 27.89
C ARG A 412 7.78 14.25 29.26
#